data_e19939ddc7d505f031db685ba6a61bee
#
_entry.id   e19939ddc7d505f031db685ba6a61bee
#
_cell.length_a   1.000
_cell.length_b   1.000
_cell.length_c   1.000
_cell.angle_alpha   90.00
_cell.angle_beta   90.00
_cell.angle_gamma   90.00
#
_symmetry.space_group_name_H-M   'P 1'
#
loop_
_entity.id
_entity.type
_entity.pdbx_description
1 polymer ?
#
loop_
_entity_poly.entity_id
_entity_poly.type
_entity_poly.pdbx_seq_one_letter_code
_entity_poly.pdbx_strand_id
1 'polypeptide(L)'
;DWMADAKILLSQLPMSIQDTISKYEALKNYTAPEYLVATDSFYARHLSRKHWPIHPNVECENVPGFNDQIYEYMWGPTEFNITGTLKDFDRSVDLDKITEPILFMAGEFDEARPETMYRYQKLSRNASVEIIENAGHKTMIDQPEKVYEAVSRFFNKVENNK
;
A
#
# COMPACT_ATOMS: atom_id res chain seq x y z
N ASP A 1 7.80 -1.21 9.13
CA ASP A 1 8.01 -1.85 7.82
C ASP A 1 7.67 -0.91 6.67
N TRP A 2 6.51 -0.28 6.64
CA TRP A 2 6.07 0.61 5.57
C TRP A 2 7.10 1.70 5.21
N MET A 3 7.63 2.42 6.21
CA MET A 3 8.68 3.44 5.98
C MET A 3 9.96 2.85 5.37
N ALA A 4 10.30 1.62 5.71
CA ALA A 4 11.48 0.95 5.13
C ALA A 4 11.23 0.59 3.66
N ASP A 5 10.04 0.07 3.35
CA ASP A 5 9.61 -0.22 1.99
C ASP A 5 9.54 1.05 1.14
N ALA A 6 8.90 2.10 1.65
CA ALA A 6 8.81 3.40 0.99
C ALA A 6 10.19 3.97 0.63
N LYS A 7 11.16 3.91 1.56
CA LYS A 7 12.53 4.35 1.31
C LYS A 7 13.22 3.59 0.17
N ILE A 8 13.02 2.27 0.12
CA ILE A 8 13.57 1.43 -0.95
C ILE A 8 12.93 1.82 -2.29
N LEU A 9 11.60 1.95 -2.34
CA LEU A 9 10.89 2.27 -3.57
C LEU A 9 11.18 3.69 -4.08
N LEU A 10 11.26 4.67 -3.18
CA LEU A 10 11.67 6.03 -3.53
C LEU A 10 13.07 6.05 -4.16
N SER A 11 14.01 5.26 -3.64
CA SER A 11 15.37 5.19 -4.19
C SER A 11 15.45 4.61 -5.61
N GLN A 12 14.39 3.97 -6.08
CA GLN A 12 14.30 3.42 -7.44
C GLN A 12 13.73 4.43 -8.46
N LEU A 13 13.22 5.57 -8.00
CA LEU A 13 12.75 6.62 -8.88
C LEU A 13 13.92 7.37 -9.54
N PRO A 14 13.69 8.04 -10.69
CA PRO A 14 14.70 8.94 -11.26
C PRO A 14 15.17 9.97 -10.24
N MET A 15 16.47 10.29 -10.25
CA MET A 15 17.09 11.22 -9.30
C MET A 15 16.37 12.57 -9.22
N SER A 16 15.96 13.11 -10.37
CA SER A 16 15.21 14.39 -10.41
C SER A 16 13.89 14.35 -9.63
N ILE A 17 13.22 13.19 -9.59
CA ILE A 17 12.00 12.99 -8.81
C ILE A 17 12.34 12.88 -7.33
N GLN A 18 13.37 12.10 -6.97
CA GLN A 18 13.85 11.98 -5.60
C GLN A 18 14.25 13.34 -5.02
N ASP A 19 15.00 14.14 -5.78
CA ASP A 19 15.44 15.49 -5.37
C ASP A 19 14.24 16.43 -5.17
N THR A 20 13.24 16.34 -6.06
CA THR A 20 12.01 17.15 -5.94
C THR A 20 11.24 16.78 -4.69
N ILE A 21 11.00 15.50 -4.44
CA ILE A 21 10.31 15.03 -3.23
C ILE A 21 11.07 15.51 -1.98
N SER A 22 12.37 15.23 -1.89
CA SER A 22 13.19 15.58 -0.74
C SER A 22 13.21 17.10 -0.46
N LYS A 23 13.30 17.92 -1.52
CA LYS A 23 13.26 19.38 -1.42
C LYS A 23 11.97 19.89 -0.77
N TYR A 24 10.82 19.44 -1.29
CA TYR A 24 9.54 19.94 -0.82
C TYR A 24 9.13 19.37 0.54
N GLU A 25 9.55 18.15 0.86
CA GLU A 25 9.38 17.58 2.21
C GLU A 25 10.21 18.37 3.26
N ALA A 26 11.44 18.75 2.94
CA ALA A 26 12.25 19.59 3.82
C ALA A 26 11.62 20.97 4.05
N LEU A 27 10.93 21.51 3.05
CA LEU A 27 10.19 22.78 3.13
C LEU A 27 8.79 22.62 3.75
N LYS A 28 8.32 21.38 3.99
CA LYS A 28 6.94 21.05 4.38
C LYS A 28 5.88 21.66 3.44
N ASN A 29 6.22 21.76 2.16
CA ASN A 29 5.33 22.30 1.13
C ASN A 29 4.77 21.16 0.26
N TYR A 30 3.79 20.49 0.77
CA TYR A 30 3.15 19.31 0.15
C TYR A 30 2.12 19.65 -0.93
N THR A 31 1.82 20.94 -1.12
CA THR A 31 0.85 21.43 -2.13
C THR A 31 1.52 22.03 -3.35
N ALA A 32 2.85 22.08 -3.40
CA ALA A 32 3.57 22.61 -4.55
C ALA A 32 3.28 21.74 -5.81
N PRO A 33 2.99 22.34 -6.97
CA PRO A 33 2.70 21.60 -8.18
C PRO A 33 3.78 20.58 -8.56
N GLU A 34 5.05 20.95 -8.38
CA GLU A 34 6.18 20.06 -8.67
C GLU A 34 6.23 18.86 -7.71
N TYR A 35 5.86 19.06 -6.44
CA TYR A 35 5.76 17.97 -5.47
C TYR A 35 4.64 16.99 -5.83
N LEU A 36 3.48 17.52 -6.21
CA LEU A 36 2.34 16.70 -6.62
C LEU A 36 2.68 15.84 -7.85
N VAL A 37 3.33 16.41 -8.86
CA VAL A 37 3.78 15.66 -10.05
C VAL A 37 4.81 14.58 -9.68
N ALA A 38 5.73 14.89 -8.77
CA ALA A 38 6.72 13.92 -8.29
C ALA A 38 6.05 12.78 -7.51
N THR A 39 5.08 13.10 -6.65
CA THR A 39 4.26 12.15 -5.89
C THR A 39 3.45 11.23 -6.81
N ASP A 40 2.81 11.80 -7.85
CA ASP A 40 2.07 11.05 -8.87
C ASP A 40 2.97 10.02 -9.58
N SER A 41 4.25 10.34 -9.75
CA SER A 41 5.22 9.40 -10.34
C SER A 41 5.47 8.17 -9.46
N PHE A 42 5.40 8.31 -8.13
CA PHE A 42 5.43 7.20 -7.18
C PHE A 42 4.11 6.41 -7.23
N TYR A 43 2.99 7.11 -7.16
CA TYR A 43 1.67 6.49 -7.11
C TYR A 43 1.33 5.69 -8.38
N ALA A 44 1.72 6.19 -9.55
CA ALA A 44 1.54 5.48 -10.81
C ALA A 44 2.35 4.17 -10.90
N ARG A 45 3.38 4.01 -10.06
CA ARG A 45 4.18 2.78 -9.99
C ARG A 45 3.70 1.82 -8.92
N HIS A 46 3.33 2.35 -7.75
CA HIS A 46 3.21 1.58 -6.53
C HIS A 46 1.81 1.56 -5.92
N LEU A 47 0.99 2.60 -6.15
CA LEU A 47 -0.37 2.66 -5.63
C LEU A 47 -1.37 1.99 -6.60
N SER A 48 -1.41 2.44 -7.86
CA SER A 48 -2.21 1.78 -8.91
C SER A 48 -1.52 1.90 -10.26
N ARG A 49 -1.26 0.77 -10.90
CA ARG A 49 -0.52 0.70 -12.15
C ARG A 49 -1.38 0.94 -13.39
N LYS A 50 -2.66 0.65 -13.29
CA LYS A 50 -3.55 0.61 -14.46
C LYS A 50 -4.35 1.89 -14.63
N HIS A 51 -4.74 2.52 -13.54
CA HIS A 51 -5.72 3.60 -13.53
C HIS A 51 -5.31 4.75 -12.60
N TRP A 52 -4.08 5.28 -12.75
CA TRP A 52 -3.70 6.47 -12.00
C TRP A 52 -3.75 7.72 -12.89
N PRO A 53 -4.33 8.84 -12.44
CA PRO A 53 -5.04 8.97 -11.15
C PRO A 53 -6.36 8.18 -11.11
N ILE A 54 -6.71 7.68 -9.94
CA ILE A 54 -7.96 6.94 -9.76
C ILE A 54 -9.10 7.95 -9.72
N HIS A 55 -9.94 7.90 -10.72
CA HIS A 55 -11.17 8.69 -10.75
C HIS A 55 -12.26 7.96 -9.96
N PRO A 56 -12.91 8.63 -8.99
CA PRO A 56 -14.02 8.01 -8.29
C PRO A 56 -15.11 7.60 -9.29
N ASN A 57 -15.65 6.41 -9.09
CA ASN A 57 -16.77 5.95 -9.91
C ASN A 57 -17.99 6.85 -9.63
N VAL A 58 -18.60 7.36 -10.65
CA VAL A 58 -19.73 8.34 -10.59
C VAL A 58 -20.92 7.79 -9.78
N GLU A 59 -21.01 6.47 -9.63
CA GLU A 59 -22.06 5.78 -8.86
C GLU A 59 -21.96 5.98 -7.34
N CYS A 60 -20.86 6.57 -6.83
CA CYS A 60 -20.64 6.80 -5.40
C CYS A 60 -20.88 8.27 -4.98
N GLU A 61 -21.71 9.01 -5.66
CA GLU A 61 -21.95 10.46 -5.42
C GLU A 61 -22.38 10.82 -4.01
N ASN A 62 -22.92 9.88 -3.24
CA ASN A 62 -23.41 10.09 -1.87
C ASN A 62 -22.49 9.50 -0.78
N VAL A 63 -21.31 9.03 -1.13
CA VAL A 63 -20.35 8.57 -0.13
C VAL A 63 -19.60 9.78 0.42
N PRO A 64 -19.54 9.97 1.76
CA PRO A 64 -18.70 11.01 2.34
C PRO A 64 -17.28 10.93 1.77
N GLY A 65 -16.74 12.05 1.32
CA GLY A 65 -15.40 12.12 0.77
C GLY A 65 -14.35 11.63 1.77
N PHE A 66 -13.17 11.36 1.27
CA PHE A 66 -12.01 11.04 2.08
C PHE A 66 -11.73 12.18 3.07
N ASN A 67 -11.46 11.86 4.33
CA ASN A 67 -11.16 12.87 5.34
C ASN A 67 -9.65 13.12 5.41
N ASP A 68 -9.18 14.07 4.62
CA ASP A 68 -7.76 14.44 4.53
C ASP A 68 -7.16 14.85 5.88
N GLN A 69 -7.93 15.52 6.73
CA GLN A 69 -7.44 15.97 8.04
C GLN A 69 -7.14 14.80 8.97
N ILE A 70 -8.02 13.79 9.00
CA ILE A 70 -7.80 12.58 9.80
C ILE A 70 -6.62 11.78 9.22
N TYR A 71 -6.55 11.65 7.90
CA TYR A 71 -5.47 10.95 7.24
C TYR A 71 -4.12 11.59 7.55
N GLU A 72 -3.97 12.90 7.35
CA GLU A 72 -2.73 13.63 7.62
C GLU A 72 -2.35 13.56 9.11
N TYR A 73 -3.31 13.68 10.02
CA TYR A 73 -3.07 13.58 11.47
C TYR A 73 -2.55 12.19 11.88
N MET A 74 -3.14 11.13 11.33
CA MET A 74 -2.79 9.76 11.70
C MET A 74 -1.59 9.23 10.94
N TRP A 75 -1.51 9.49 9.65
CA TRP A 75 -0.53 8.93 8.74
C TRP A 75 0.54 9.96 8.35
N GLY A 76 0.17 11.00 7.64
CA GLY A 76 1.06 12.02 7.13
C GLY A 76 0.59 12.55 5.78
N PRO A 77 1.40 13.37 5.10
CA PRO A 77 0.99 14.05 3.88
C PRO A 77 0.89 13.14 2.64
N THR A 78 1.58 11.99 2.65
CA THR A 78 1.60 11.02 1.52
C THR A 78 1.77 9.60 2.04
N GLU A 79 1.53 8.58 1.19
CA GLU A 79 1.70 7.17 1.54
C GLU A 79 3.14 6.83 1.95
N PHE A 80 4.12 7.54 1.44
CA PHE A 80 5.54 7.29 1.70
C PHE A 80 6.18 8.26 2.72
N ASN A 81 5.46 9.28 3.21
CA ASN A 81 5.95 10.24 4.22
C ASN A 81 5.12 10.16 5.50
N ILE A 82 5.43 9.16 6.33
CA ILE A 82 4.66 8.84 7.52
C ILE A 82 5.18 9.66 8.71
N THR A 83 4.49 10.75 9.01
CA THR A 83 4.83 11.69 10.09
C THR A 83 3.77 11.79 11.18
N GLY A 84 2.62 11.16 10.95
CA GLY A 84 1.47 11.20 11.85
C GLY A 84 1.62 10.32 13.11
N THR A 85 0.52 10.13 13.83
CA THR A 85 0.49 9.39 15.10
C THR A 85 0.79 7.90 14.94
N LEU A 86 0.66 7.35 13.73
CA LEU A 86 0.94 5.94 13.41
C LEU A 86 2.39 5.66 13.01
N LYS A 87 3.28 6.68 12.97
CA LYS A 87 4.67 6.53 12.51
C LYS A 87 5.47 5.44 13.23
N ASP A 88 5.20 5.22 14.51
CA ASP A 88 5.89 4.24 15.36
C ASP A 88 5.02 2.99 15.62
N PHE A 89 3.88 2.86 14.93
CA PHE A 89 2.99 1.72 15.12
C PHE A 89 3.59 0.47 14.49
N ASP A 90 3.80 -0.56 15.31
CA ASP A 90 4.22 -1.89 14.87
C ASP A 90 3.55 -2.97 15.73
N ARG A 91 2.76 -3.84 15.11
CA ARG A 91 2.11 -4.99 15.72
C ARG A 91 2.56 -6.30 15.08
N SER A 92 3.61 -6.28 14.28
CA SER A 92 4.14 -7.49 13.63
C SER A 92 4.58 -8.55 14.63
N VAL A 93 4.98 -8.13 15.85
CA VAL A 93 5.33 -9.00 16.97
C VAL A 93 4.16 -9.82 17.54
N ASP A 94 2.92 -9.47 17.17
CA ASP A 94 1.72 -10.18 17.64
C ASP A 94 1.17 -11.17 16.59
N LEU A 95 1.77 -11.25 15.42
CA LEU A 95 1.29 -12.13 14.34
C LEU A 95 1.33 -13.61 14.74
N ASP A 96 2.25 -14.01 15.60
CA ASP A 96 2.36 -15.37 16.13
C ASP A 96 1.21 -15.75 17.09
N LYS A 97 0.47 -14.76 17.59
CA LYS A 97 -0.68 -14.98 18.48
C LYS A 97 -1.97 -15.30 17.72
N ILE A 98 -2.00 -15.01 16.42
CA ILE A 98 -3.17 -15.30 15.56
C ILE A 98 -3.11 -16.77 15.16
N THR A 99 -4.15 -17.51 15.52
CA THR A 99 -4.27 -18.95 15.25
C THR A 99 -5.06 -19.26 13.99
N GLU A 100 -5.92 -18.34 13.59
CA GLU A 100 -6.75 -18.42 12.40
C GLU A 100 -5.88 -18.38 11.13
N PRO A 101 -6.35 -19.01 10.05
CA PRO A 101 -5.68 -18.89 8.75
C PRO A 101 -5.61 -17.44 8.28
N ILE A 102 -4.44 -17.01 7.83
CA ILE A 102 -4.19 -15.65 7.31
C ILE A 102 -3.80 -15.74 5.83
N LEU A 103 -4.37 -14.86 5.02
CA LEU A 103 -3.89 -14.55 3.68
C LEU A 103 -3.28 -13.15 3.67
N PHE A 104 -1.97 -13.06 3.52
CA PHE A 104 -1.31 -11.79 3.15
C PHE A 104 -1.32 -11.64 1.64
N MET A 105 -1.77 -10.49 1.16
CA MET A 105 -1.85 -10.22 -0.27
C MET A 105 -1.25 -8.85 -0.60
N ALA A 106 -0.44 -8.79 -1.64
CA ALA A 106 0.12 -7.55 -2.16
C ALA A 106 0.19 -7.59 -3.69
N GLY A 107 0.25 -6.44 -4.32
CA GLY A 107 0.61 -6.33 -5.72
C GLY A 107 2.11 -6.58 -5.94
N GLU A 108 2.48 -6.98 -7.15
CA GLU A 108 3.89 -7.15 -7.55
C GLU A 108 4.72 -5.88 -7.36
N PHE A 109 4.08 -4.72 -7.56
CA PHE A 109 4.70 -3.39 -7.47
C PHE A 109 4.19 -2.59 -6.26
N ASP A 110 3.60 -3.27 -5.29
CA ASP A 110 2.97 -2.67 -4.12
C ASP A 110 3.94 -1.82 -3.29
N GLU A 111 3.45 -0.73 -2.74
CA GLU A 111 4.18 0.09 -1.77
C GLU A 111 4.39 -0.63 -0.43
N ALA A 112 3.51 -1.57 -0.07
CA ALA A 112 3.75 -2.61 0.94
C ALA A 112 4.39 -3.83 0.26
N ARG A 113 5.69 -3.82 0.06
CA ARG A 113 6.45 -4.72 -0.80
C ARG A 113 6.15 -6.21 -0.56
N PRO A 114 6.19 -7.04 -1.63
CA PRO A 114 6.06 -8.50 -1.51
C PRO A 114 6.95 -9.12 -0.44
N GLU A 115 8.17 -8.63 -0.28
CA GLU A 115 9.12 -9.11 0.74
C GLU A 115 8.59 -8.91 2.16
N THR A 116 7.86 -7.84 2.40
CA THR A 116 7.20 -7.58 3.69
C THR A 116 6.09 -8.58 3.95
N MET A 117 5.31 -8.98 2.93
CA MET A 117 4.30 -10.03 3.05
C MET A 117 4.93 -11.38 3.40
N TYR A 118 6.03 -11.76 2.74
CA TYR A 118 6.76 -12.99 3.07
C TYR A 118 7.38 -12.94 4.48
N ARG A 119 7.79 -11.76 4.95
CA ARG A 119 8.24 -11.59 6.32
C ARG A 119 7.10 -11.80 7.32
N TYR A 120 5.93 -11.23 7.08
CA TYR A 120 4.76 -11.45 7.94
C TYR A 120 4.31 -12.91 7.95
N GLN A 121 4.37 -13.59 6.82
CA GLN A 121 4.11 -15.04 6.76
C GLN A 121 5.02 -15.81 7.71
N LYS A 122 6.33 -15.49 7.72
CA LYS A 122 7.31 -16.16 8.61
C LYS A 122 7.06 -15.89 10.09
N LEU A 123 6.43 -14.76 10.42
CA LEU A 123 6.08 -14.38 11.79
C LEU A 123 4.74 -14.98 12.23
N SER A 124 3.98 -15.53 11.33
CA SER A 124 2.62 -16.05 11.57
C SER A 124 2.64 -17.57 11.65
N ARG A 125 1.73 -18.16 12.46
CA ARG A 125 1.62 -19.63 12.61
C ARG A 125 0.96 -20.32 11.42
N ASN A 126 -0.02 -19.69 10.83
CA ASN A 126 -0.85 -20.27 9.77
C ASN A 126 -1.17 -19.22 8.70
N ALA A 127 -0.16 -18.87 7.91
CA ALA A 127 -0.29 -17.85 6.89
C ALA A 127 0.13 -18.32 5.51
N SER A 128 -0.54 -17.80 4.48
CA SER A 128 -0.17 -17.89 3.08
C SER A 128 0.05 -16.50 2.50
N VAL A 129 0.79 -16.43 1.41
CA VAL A 129 1.05 -15.19 0.68
C VAL A 129 0.58 -15.36 -0.75
N GLU A 130 -0.08 -14.36 -1.29
CA GLU A 130 -0.44 -14.25 -2.70
C GLU A 130 0.05 -12.91 -3.24
N ILE A 131 0.87 -12.93 -4.27
CA ILE A 131 1.36 -11.73 -4.97
C ILE A 131 0.61 -11.60 -6.29
N ILE A 132 -0.09 -10.48 -6.43
CA ILE A 132 -0.91 -10.19 -7.60
C ILE A 132 -0.04 -9.53 -8.67
N GLU A 133 0.25 -10.29 -9.72
CA GLU A 133 1.06 -9.82 -10.84
C GLU A 133 0.44 -8.60 -11.54
N ASN A 134 1.28 -7.65 -11.95
CA ASN A 134 0.89 -6.41 -12.63
C ASN A 134 -0.05 -5.50 -11.82
N ALA A 135 0.00 -5.57 -10.49
CA ALA A 135 -0.75 -4.71 -9.59
C ALA A 135 0.17 -3.88 -8.69
N GLY A 136 -0.28 -2.68 -8.32
CA GLY A 136 0.22 -1.90 -7.19
C GLY A 136 -0.57 -2.22 -5.92
N HIS A 137 -0.60 -1.31 -4.96
CA HIS A 137 -1.32 -1.46 -3.68
C HIS A 137 -2.83 -1.65 -3.88
N LYS A 138 -3.42 -0.98 -4.84
CA LYS A 138 -4.85 -1.13 -5.16
C LYS A 138 -5.11 -2.33 -6.06
N THR A 139 -4.73 -3.51 -5.59
CA THR A 139 -4.83 -4.79 -6.33
C THR A 139 -6.20 -5.05 -6.92
N MET A 140 -7.28 -4.71 -6.18
CA MET A 140 -8.67 -4.89 -6.62
C MET A 140 -9.05 -3.98 -7.81
N ILE A 141 -8.36 -2.86 -7.99
CA ILE A 141 -8.56 -1.97 -9.15
C ILE A 141 -7.71 -2.45 -10.32
N ASP A 142 -6.46 -2.81 -10.05
CA ASP A 142 -5.51 -3.20 -11.07
C ASP A 142 -5.83 -4.58 -11.68
N GLN A 143 -6.20 -5.56 -10.84
CA GLN A 143 -6.38 -6.98 -11.21
C GLN A 143 -7.53 -7.64 -10.43
N PRO A 144 -8.80 -7.19 -10.61
CA PRO A 144 -9.94 -7.65 -9.83
C PRO A 144 -10.18 -9.16 -9.93
N GLU A 145 -10.01 -9.75 -11.11
CA GLU A 145 -10.21 -11.18 -11.34
C GLU A 145 -9.19 -12.02 -10.58
N LYS A 146 -7.90 -11.64 -10.62
CA LYS A 146 -6.83 -12.35 -9.89
C LYS A 146 -7.04 -12.28 -8.38
N VAL A 147 -7.48 -11.12 -7.88
CA VAL A 147 -7.82 -10.94 -6.46
C VAL A 147 -8.98 -11.87 -6.07
N TYR A 148 -10.05 -11.88 -6.85
CA TYR A 148 -11.20 -12.76 -6.62
C TYR A 148 -10.78 -14.24 -6.58
N GLU A 149 -9.98 -14.68 -7.54
CA GLU A 149 -9.48 -16.06 -7.59
C GLU A 149 -8.60 -16.40 -6.38
N ALA A 150 -7.68 -15.51 -5.98
CA ALA A 150 -6.80 -15.70 -4.84
C ALA A 150 -7.59 -15.87 -3.53
N VAL A 151 -8.54 -14.95 -3.29
CA VAL A 151 -9.40 -14.96 -2.12
C VAL A 151 -10.30 -16.21 -2.11
N SER A 152 -10.89 -16.57 -3.25
CA SER A 152 -11.74 -17.74 -3.38
C SER A 152 -10.96 -19.05 -3.11
N ARG A 153 -9.75 -19.18 -3.65
CA ARG A 153 -8.88 -20.33 -3.36
C ARG A 153 -8.56 -20.43 -1.87
N PHE A 154 -8.26 -19.30 -1.23
CA PHE A 154 -7.97 -19.28 0.20
C PHE A 154 -9.15 -19.74 1.04
N PHE A 155 -10.35 -19.20 0.83
CA PHE A 155 -11.54 -19.60 1.57
C PHE A 155 -11.93 -21.06 1.33
N ASN A 156 -11.91 -21.54 0.09
CA ASN A 156 -12.16 -22.94 -0.22
C ASN A 156 -11.20 -23.88 0.52
N LYS A 157 -9.91 -23.52 0.62
CA LYS A 157 -8.94 -24.30 1.38
C LYS A 157 -9.25 -24.32 2.88
N VAL A 158 -9.64 -23.17 3.44
CA VAL A 158 -9.97 -23.06 4.88
C VAL A 158 -11.23 -23.87 5.22
N GLU A 159 -12.25 -23.85 4.36
CA GLU A 159 -13.50 -24.55 4.57
C GLU A 159 -13.34 -26.08 4.44
N ASN A 160 -12.52 -26.54 3.51
CA ASN A 160 -12.27 -27.97 3.30
C ASN A 160 -11.34 -28.60 4.35
N ASN A 161 -10.69 -27.80 5.20
CA ASN A 161 -9.81 -28.28 6.27
C ASN A 161 -10.47 -28.24 7.66
N LYS A 162 -11.78 -28.00 7.73
CA LYS A 162 -12.61 -28.12 8.94
C LYS A 162 -13.19 -29.53 9.05
#